data_9fbfc0dbbbafd4dbc50e1ce62407cfcc
#
_entry.id   9fbfc0dbbbafd4dbc50e1ce62407cfcc
#
_cell.length_a   1.000
_cell.length_b   1.000
_cell.length_c   1.000
_cell.angle_alpha   90.00
_cell.angle_beta   90.00
_cell.angle_gamma   90.00
#
_symmetry.space_group_name_H-M   'P 1'
#
loop_
_entity.id
_entity.type
_entity.pdbx_description
1 polymer ?
#
loop_
_entity_poly.entity_id
_entity_poly.type
_entity_poly.pdbx_seq_one_letter_code
_entity_poly.pdbx_strand_id
1 'polypeptide(L)' 'MTSVFEMLKTAAANYALYRQTRNEIANLPADVALDLGIYPGDADRIAREAVYGKAA' A
#
# COMPACT_ATOMS: atom_id res chain seq x y z
N MET A 1 -21.47 6.90 -15.74
CA MET A 1 -21.81 6.80 -14.32
C MET A 1 -21.29 5.49 -13.76
N THR A 2 -20.55 5.55 -12.69
CA THR A 2 -19.94 4.37 -12.08
C THR A 2 -20.98 3.63 -11.24
N SER A 3 -21.15 2.35 -11.50
CA SER A 3 -22.07 1.55 -10.71
C SER A 3 -21.46 1.22 -9.35
N VAL A 4 -22.33 0.88 -8.39
CA VAL A 4 -21.87 0.44 -7.08
C VAL A 4 -21.00 -0.79 -7.20
N PHE A 5 -21.32 -1.66 -8.15
CA PHE A 5 -20.53 -2.87 -8.37
C PHE A 5 -19.11 -2.55 -8.81
N GLU A 6 -18.95 -1.55 -9.69
CA GLU A 6 -17.61 -1.12 -10.11
C GLU A 6 -16.84 -0.50 -8.96
N MET A 7 -17.50 0.25 -8.11
CA MET A 7 -16.86 0.82 -6.92
C MET A 7 -16.35 -0.27 -5.99
N LEU A 8 -17.12 -1.31 -5.81
CA LEU A 8 -16.72 -2.43 -4.97
C LEU A 8 -15.53 -3.17 -5.57
N LYS A 9 -15.51 -3.35 -6.87
CA LYS A 9 -14.38 -4.00 -7.55
C LYS A 9 -13.11 -3.16 -7.40
N THR A 10 -13.22 -1.85 -7.58
CA THR A 10 -12.08 -0.95 -7.43
C THR A 10 -11.58 -0.96 -6.00
N ALA A 11 -12.47 -0.93 -5.02
CA ALA A 11 -12.09 -0.96 -3.62
C ALA A 11 -11.38 -2.26 -3.28
N ALA A 12 -11.87 -3.39 -3.79
CA ALA A 12 -11.24 -4.68 -3.54
C ALA A 12 -9.86 -4.74 -4.18
N ALA A 13 -9.73 -4.23 -5.41
CA ALA A 13 -8.43 -4.20 -6.10
C ALA A 13 -7.44 -3.32 -5.34
N ASN A 14 -7.88 -2.16 -4.88
CA ASN A 14 -7.03 -1.25 -4.11
C ASN A 14 -6.60 -1.88 -2.80
N TYR A 15 -7.49 -2.59 -2.14
CA TYR A 15 -7.16 -3.24 -0.88
C TYR A 15 -6.14 -4.35 -1.09
N ALA A 16 -6.29 -5.14 -2.16
CA ALA A 16 -5.33 -6.19 -2.48
C ALA A 16 -3.96 -5.60 -2.80
N LEU A 17 -3.94 -4.51 -3.55
CA LEU A 17 -2.70 -3.83 -3.88
C LEU A 17 -2.04 -3.25 -2.64
N TYR A 18 -2.83 -2.65 -1.75
CA TYR A 18 -2.34 -2.13 -0.49
C TYR A 18 -1.67 -3.23 0.34
N ARG A 19 -2.33 -4.37 0.46
CA ARG A 19 -1.78 -5.47 1.24
C ARG A 19 -0.50 -6.01 0.63
N GLN A 20 -0.47 -6.13 -0.69
CA GLN A 20 0.72 -6.59 -1.39
C GLN A 20 1.88 -5.62 -1.18
N THR A 21 1.64 -4.33 -1.36
CA THR A 21 2.66 -3.30 -1.17
C THR A 21 3.17 -3.30 0.26
N ARG A 22 2.26 -3.38 1.23
CA ARG A 22 2.64 -3.42 2.64
C ARG A 22 3.53 -4.63 2.93
N ASN A 23 3.15 -5.80 2.41
CA ASN A 23 3.92 -7.01 2.65
C ASN A 23 5.30 -6.93 2.01
N GLU A 24 5.39 -6.38 0.82
CA GLU A 24 6.67 -6.22 0.14
C GLU A 24 7.59 -5.29 0.93
N ILE A 25 7.07 -4.17 1.41
CA ILE A 25 7.85 -3.24 2.20
C ILE A 25 8.27 -3.86 3.52
N ALA A 26 7.36 -4.57 4.18
CA ALA A 26 7.66 -5.21 5.46
C ALA A 26 8.70 -6.30 5.33
N ASN A 27 8.83 -6.90 4.15
CA ASN A 27 9.78 -7.99 3.90
C ASN A 27 11.07 -7.53 3.24
N LEU A 28 11.28 -6.23 3.08
CA LEU A 28 12.54 -5.73 2.54
C LEU A 28 13.70 -6.10 3.46
N PRO A 29 14.85 -6.50 2.88
CA PRO A 29 16.04 -6.69 3.70
C PRO A 29 16.40 -5.40 4.45
N ALA A 30 16.93 -5.57 5.65
CA ALA A 30 17.20 -4.42 6.52
C ALA A 30 18.12 -3.40 5.86
N ASP A 31 19.13 -3.86 5.16
CA ASP A 31 20.09 -2.97 4.50
C ASP A 31 19.43 -2.18 3.38
N VAL A 32 18.55 -2.82 2.60
CA VAL A 32 17.81 -2.14 1.54
C VAL A 32 16.83 -1.14 2.14
N ALA A 33 16.14 -1.53 3.19
CA ALA A 33 15.18 -0.65 3.84
C ALA A 33 15.86 0.58 4.41
N LEU A 34 17.01 0.41 5.04
CA LEU A 34 17.77 1.53 5.58
C LEU A 34 18.27 2.47 4.48
N ASP A 35 18.72 1.88 3.38
CA ASP A 35 19.22 2.65 2.24
C ASP A 35 18.11 3.54 1.64
N LEU A 36 16.89 3.05 1.64
CA LEU A 36 15.74 3.79 1.14
C LEU A 36 15.08 4.68 2.20
N GLY A 37 15.53 4.58 3.44
CA GLY A 37 14.94 5.32 4.53
C GLY A 37 13.58 4.79 4.96
N ILE A 38 13.33 3.51 4.72
CA ILE A 38 12.06 2.87 5.04
C ILE A 38 12.24 1.97 6.25
N TYR A 39 11.32 2.10 7.20
CA TYR A 39 11.31 1.24 8.38
C TYR A 39 10.14 0.27 8.29
N PRO A 40 10.33 -0.99 8.73
CA PRO A 40 9.23 -1.97 8.69
C PRO A 40 7.96 -1.49 9.39
N GLY A 41 8.11 -0.71 10.44
CA GLY A 41 6.97 -0.16 11.14
C GLY A 41 6.17 0.85 10.34
N ASP A 42 6.77 1.41 9.28
CA ASP A 42 6.12 2.38 8.41
C ASP A 42 5.48 1.73 7.18
N ALA A 43 5.59 0.40 7.03
CA ALA A 43 5.11 -0.28 5.84
C ALA A 43 3.63 -0.03 5.59
N ASP A 44 2.83 -0.03 6.65
CA ASP A 44 1.40 0.21 6.53
C ASP A 44 1.11 1.62 6.02
N ARG A 45 1.77 2.61 6.58
CA ARG A 45 1.58 3.99 6.18
C ARG A 45 2.03 4.22 4.74
N ILE A 46 3.20 3.69 4.40
CA ILE A 46 3.76 3.85 3.05
C ILE A 46 2.85 3.18 2.02
N ALA A 47 2.38 1.97 2.30
CA ALA A 47 1.49 1.26 1.39
C ALA A 47 0.18 2.01 1.21
N ARG A 48 -0.35 2.56 2.29
CA ARG A 48 -1.60 3.30 2.24
C ARG A 48 -1.46 4.55 1.38
N GLU A 49 -0.37 5.28 1.55
CA GLU A 49 -0.11 6.46 0.74
C GLU A 49 0.11 6.10 -0.73
N ALA A 50 0.78 4.98 -0.99
CA ALA A 50 1.06 4.55 -2.36
C ALA A 50 -0.21 4.15 -3.11
N VAL A 51 -1.15 3.51 -2.43
CA VAL A 51 -2.36 2.99 -3.07
C VAL A 51 -3.49 4.01 -3.04
N TYR A 52 -3.70 4.63 -1.88
CA TYR A 52 -4.83 5.54 -1.69
C TYR A 52 -4.46 7.02 -1.81
N GLY A 53 -3.17 7.29 -1.88
CA GLY A 53 -2.71 8.66 -1.99
C GLY A 53 -2.71 9.37 -0.64
N LYS A 54 -2.25 10.61 -0.68
CA LYS A 54 -2.19 11.44 0.52
C LYS A 54 -3.51 12.15 0.80
N ALA A 55 -4.48 11.96 -0.03
CA ALA A 55 -5.76 12.62 0.16
C ALA A 55 -6.35 12.15 1.46
N ALA A 56 -6.35 12.99 2.37
CA ALA A 56 -6.95 12.69 3.64
C ALA A 56 -8.46 12.90 3.53
#